data_8f142ef6aef4badd851c7c64f2f1eca3
#
_entry.id   8f142ef6aef4badd851c7c64f2f1eca3
#
_cell.length_a   1.000
_cell.length_b   1.000
_cell.length_c   1.000
_cell.angle_alpha   90.00
_cell.angle_beta   90.00
_cell.angle_gamma   90.00
#
_symmetry.space_group_name_H-M   'P 1'
#
loop_
_entity.id
_entity.type
_entity.pdbx_description
1 polymer ?
#
loop_
_entity_poly.entity_id
_entity_poly.type
_entity_poly.pdbx_seq_one_letter_code
_entity_poly.pdbx_strand_id
1 'polypeptide(L)'
;MVVSSIYMMIDGIFVGRYIGSHALAAVNLAFPVIMILFAVGDMVAVGSSIKIALLLGQGKNKEANGLFSAAFCMILGIGVLFSLVGFFAAPKLITLLIKDTTLANVAWDYARIFLYFMPAIMPLFAVDNYLRICGKANFSMWMNISVAVLNIILDWFFLAYLRLDIRFAALATSVSMTLGVLIAMTPIFLRKLTLRFTRPRISLSTTLGIFHNGSSEFFNNISGSFMSTVVNAFLLHLGGGTAVAAYGIVMYLDSLLLMALYGILDSLQPPVSYNIGAGNHQKAREFFRLSCKVTAAISLACLLAMVCFPRELASLFLQENSAEVLEMTVTALRLYAPAYLFLWLNMVISSFLTAMDRAKDSLTIMLFRALIFPSLSLAIFPQILDVTGIFITPAISGALTVIISTTIWRRLGKQQPQEA
;
A
#
# COMPACT_ATOMS: atom_id res chain seq x y z
N MET A 1 6.66 -3.87 -5.51
CA MET A 1 6.35 -3.83 -4.08
C MET A 1 7.60 -4.06 -3.22
N VAL A 2 8.18 -5.28 -3.12
CA VAL A 2 9.38 -5.53 -2.26
C VAL A 2 10.52 -4.54 -2.54
N VAL A 3 10.87 -4.34 -3.80
CA VAL A 3 11.93 -3.38 -4.20
C VAL A 3 11.60 -1.95 -3.80
N SER A 4 10.31 -1.55 -3.91
CA SER A 4 9.88 -0.20 -3.53
C SER A 4 10.03 0.08 -2.04
N SER A 5 9.86 -0.93 -1.20
CA SER A 5 10.02 -0.75 0.24
C SER A 5 11.48 -0.79 0.67
N ILE A 6 12.33 -1.53 -0.05
CA ILE A 6 13.78 -1.53 0.17
C ILE A 6 14.35 -0.13 -0.10
N TYR A 7 13.97 0.53 -1.20
CA TYR A 7 14.50 1.87 -1.47
C TYR A 7 14.01 2.91 -0.46
N MET A 8 12.74 2.84 0.01
CA MET A 8 12.25 3.73 1.06
C MET A 8 13.04 3.58 2.37
N MET A 9 13.42 2.34 2.72
CA MET A 9 14.26 2.09 3.88
C MET A 9 15.67 2.65 3.69
N ILE A 10 16.25 2.50 2.50
CA ILE A 10 17.56 3.03 2.14
C ILE A 10 17.54 4.57 2.16
N ASP A 11 16.51 5.21 1.59
CA ASP A 11 16.31 6.66 1.65
C ASP A 11 16.31 7.16 3.11
N GLY A 12 15.55 6.52 3.99
CA GLY A 12 15.57 6.83 5.43
C GLY A 12 16.95 6.68 6.07
N ILE A 13 17.75 5.67 5.69
CA ILE A 13 19.14 5.50 6.15
C ILE A 13 20.04 6.65 5.65
N PHE A 14 19.92 7.05 4.40
CA PHE A 14 20.69 8.17 3.85
C PHE A 14 20.34 9.47 4.55
N VAL A 15 19.06 9.77 4.72
CA VAL A 15 18.59 10.97 5.44
C VAL A 15 19.13 10.97 6.87
N GLY A 16 18.94 9.88 7.62
CA GLY A 16 19.40 9.78 9.01
C GLY A 16 20.91 9.90 9.17
N ARG A 17 21.68 9.30 8.25
CA ARG A 17 23.15 9.25 8.33
C ARG A 17 23.84 10.52 7.86
N TYR A 18 23.32 11.16 6.80
CA TYR A 18 24.03 12.28 6.15
C TYR A 18 23.44 13.65 6.50
N ILE A 19 22.15 13.72 6.84
CA ILE A 19 21.50 14.98 7.24
C ILE A 19 21.29 15.03 8.75
N GLY A 20 20.91 13.90 9.36
CA GLY A 20 20.79 13.77 10.81
C GLY A 20 19.39 13.35 11.29
N SER A 21 19.31 13.03 12.56
CA SER A 21 18.08 12.52 13.22
C SER A 21 16.92 13.52 13.20
N HIS A 22 17.21 14.81 13.27
CA HIS A 22 16.21 15.88 13.21
C HIS A 22 15.50 15.92 11.86
N ALA A 23 16.25 15.76 10.76
CA ALA A 23 15.69 15.68 9.41
C ALA A 23 14.86 14.39 9.21
N LEU A 24 15.34 13.26 9.74
CA LEU A 24 14.60 12.01 9.69
C LEU A 24 13.26 12.09 10.44
N ALA A 25 13.24 12.77 11.59
CA ALA A 25 12.01 13.05 12.33
C ALA A 25 11.04 13.91 11.52
N ALA A 26 11.54 14.95 10.82
CA ALA A 26 10.74 15.81 9.95
C ALA A 26 10.11 15.02 8.78
N VAL A 27 10.87 14.12 8.13
CA VAL A 27 10.37 13.22 7.08
C VAL A 27 9.23 12.36 7.62
N ASN A 28 9.43 11.70 8.76
CA ASN A 28 8.43 10.82 9.36
C ASN A 28 7.12 11.56 9.71
N LEU A 29 7.20 12.83 10.06
CA LEU A 29 6.03 13.67 10.34
C LEU A 29 5.34 14.19 9.06
N ALA A 30 6.09 14.45 7.98
CA ALA A 30 5.56 14.87 6.69
C ALA A 30 4.95 13.70 5.90
N PHE A 31 5.47 12.48 6.08
CA PHE A 31 5.13 11.30 5.29
C PHE A 31 3.63 10.93 5.29
N PRO A 32 2.88 10.97 6.42
CA PRO A 32 1.45 10.70 6.42
C PRO A 32 0.65 11.63 5.50
N VAL A 33 1.03 12.89 5.42
CA VAL A 33 0.38 13.87 4.53
C VAL A 33 0.61 13.48 3.07
N ILE A 34 1.84 13.12 2.70
CA ILE A 34 2.20 12.68 1.34
C ILE A 34 1.48 11.37 1.00
N MET A 35 1.38 10.43 1.95
CA MET A 35 0.70 9.15 1.76
C MET A 35 -0.79 9.31 1.46
N ILE A 36 -1.48 10.28 2.08
CA ILE A 36 -2.89 10.57 1.75
C ILE A 36 -3.03 10.99 0.29
N LEU A 37 -2.12 11.82 -0.22
CA LEU A 37 -2.14 12.25 -1.63
C LEU A 37 -1.89 11.06 -2.57
N PHE A 38 -0.93 10.19 -2.24
CA PHE A 38 -0.66 8.99 -3.01
C PHE A 38 -1.82 7.99 -2.95
N ALA A 39 -2.50 7.85 -1.80
CA ALA A 39 -3.66 6.98 -1.67
C ALA A 39 -4.81 7.36 -2.61
N VAL A 40 -5.02 8.66 -2.87
CA VAL A 40 -6.01 9.10 -3.88
C VAL A 40 -5.56 8.74 -5.30
N GLY A 41 -4.27 8.87 -5.60
CA GLY A 41 -3.71 8.44 -6.90
C GLY A 41 -3.91 6.94 -7.12
N ASP A 42 -3.60 6.14 -6.10
CA ASP A 42 -3.75 4.69 -6.12
C ASP A 42 -5.23 4.26 -6.24
N MET A 43 -6.14 4.94 -5.53
CA MET A 43 -7.59 4.74 -5.68
C MET A 43 -8.05 4.86 -7.14
N VAL A 44 -7.63 5.91 -7.83
CA VAL A 44 -8.00 6.12 -9.23
C VAL A 44 -7.29 5.11 -10.14
N ALA A 45 -6.04 4.79 -9.84
CA ALA A 45 -5.23 3.82 -10.57
C ALA A 45 -5.88 2.42 -10.56
N VAL A 46 -6.18 1.89 -9.38
CA VAL A 46 -6.79 0.57 -9.22
C VAL A 46 -8.20 0.56 -9.79
N GLY A 47 -9.06 1.53 -9.40
CA GLY A 47 -10.45 1.57 -9.87
C GLY A 47 -10.58 1.68 -11.39
N SER A 48 -9.71 2.46 -12.06
CA SER A 48 -9.69 2.56 -13.52
C SER A 48 -9.12 1.30 -14.18
N SER A 49 -8.06 0.71 -13.61
CA SER A 49 -7.39 -0.46 -14.17
C SER A 49 -8.33 -1.66 -14.26
N ILE A 50 -9.14 -1.89 -13.25
CA ILE A 50 -10.12 -2.98 -13.21
C ILE A 50 -11.18 -2.81 -14.29
N LYS A 51 -11.75 -1.60 -14.42
CA LYS A 51 -12.76 -1.31 -15.45
C LYS A 51 -12.17 -1.42 -16.86
N ILE A 52 -10.94 -0.98 -17.07
CA ILE A 52 -10.23 -1.13 -18.34
C ILE A 52 -10.00 -2.61 -18.65
N ALA A 53 -9.56 -3.40 -17.68
CA ALA A 53 -9.33 -4.83 -17.86
C ALA A 53 -10.62 -5.59 -18.22
N LEU A 54 -11.74 -5.26 -17.56
CA LEU A 54 -13.07 -5.81 -17.88
C LEU A 54 -13.49 -5.49 -19.32
N LEU A 55 -13.32 -4.23 -19.76
CA LEU A 55 -13.64 -3.81 -21.13
C LEU A 55 -12.76 -4.50 -22.17
N LEU A 56 -11.47 -4.67 -21.89
CA LEU A 56 -10.55 -5.43 -22.77
C LEU A 56 -10.96 -6.89 -22.85
N GLY A 57 -11.35 -7.51 -21.74
CA GLY A 57 -11.89 -8.87 -21.70
C GLY A 57 -13.16 -9.03 -22.54
N GLN A 58 -14.04 -8.02 -22.52
CA GLN A 58 -15.25 -7.97 -23.37
C GLN A 58 -14.96 -7.70 -24.86
N GLY A 59 -13.71 -7.49 -25.26
CA GLY A 59 -13.34 -7.10 -26.62
C GLY A 59 -13.65 -5.64 -26.97
N LYS A 60 -14.09 -4.82 -26.02
CA LYS A 60 -14.48 -3.41 -26.20
C LYS A 60 -13.26 -2.48 -26.19
N ASN A 61 -12.29 -2.73 -27.06
CA ASN A 61 -11.01 -2.00 -27.09
C ASN A 61 -11.16 -0.49 -27.25
N LYS A 62 -12.17 0.00 -28.03
CA LYS A 62 -12.39 1.44 -28.21
C LYS A 62 -12.84 2.11 -26.91
N GLU A 63 -13.71 1.47 -26.14
CA GLU A 63 -14.19 1.97 -24.86
C GLU A 63 -13.06 1.92 -23.81
N ALA A 64 -12.30 0.81 -23.76
CA ALA A 64 -11.13 0.67 -22.90
C ALA A 64 -10.09 1.78 -23.14
N ASN A 65 -9.78 2.10 -24.40
CA ASN A 65 -8.85 3.16 -24.76
C ASN A 65 -9.38 4.55 -24.41
N GLY A 66 -10.69 4.79 -24.58
CA GLY A 66 -11.33 6.04 -24.17
C GLY A 66 -11.29 6.24 -22.65
N LEU A 67 -11.57 5.15 -21.90
CA LEU A 67 -11.50 5.16 -20.44
C LEU A 67 -10.06 5.33 -19.93
N PHE A 68 -9.09 4.64 -20.54
CA PHE A 68 -7.67 4.80 -20.24
C PHE A 68 -7.23 6.25 -20.37
N SER A 69 -7.55 6.88 -21.52
CA SER A 69 -7.18 8.28 -21.77
C SER A 69 -7.83 9.24 -20.76
N ALA A 70 -9.09 8.98 -20.41
CA ALA A 70 -9.83 9.79 -19.45
C ALA A 70 -9.30 9.61 -18.02
N ALA A 71 -9.01 8.38 -17.59
CA ALA A 71 -8.43 8.09 -16.28
C ALA A 71 -7.03 8.69 -16.13
N PHE A 72 -6.21 8.63 -17.19
CA PHE A 72 -4.90 9.25 -17.20
C PHE A 72 -4.98 10.77 -17.06
N CYS A 73 -5.88 11.42 -17.80
CA CYS A 73 -6.14 12.87 -17.67
C CYS A 73 -6.67 13.21 -16.27
N MET A 74 -7.53 12.36 -15.69
CA MET A 74 -8.07 12.55 -14.34
C MET A 74 -6.97 12.48 -13.27
N ILE A 75 -6.04 11.51 -13.36
CA ILE A 75 -4.89 11.40 -12.44
C ILE A 75 -3.97 12.63 -12.56
N LEU A 76 -3.67 13.07 -13.79
CA LEU A 76 -2.92 14.31 -14.00
C LEU A 76 -3.63 15.53 -13.40
N GLY A 77 -4.94 15.65 -13.62
CA GLY A 77 -5.76 16.75 -13.08
C GLY A 77 -5.79 16.74 -11.54
N ILE A 78 -5.91 15.58 -10.93
CA ILE A 78 -5.84 15.41 -9.45
C ILE A 78 -4.43 15.79 -8.97
N GLY A 79 -3.38 15.38 -9.66
CA GLY A 79 -2.01 15.75 -9.35
C GLY A 79 -1.79 17.27 -9.37
N VAL A 80 -2.32 17.95 -10.40
CA VAL A 80 -2.29 19.41 -10.48
C VAL A 80 -3.10 20.05 -9.36
N LEU A 81 -4.31 19.54 -9.08
CA LEU A 81 -5.14 20.03 -7.99
C LEU A 81 -4.42 19.91 -6.64
N PHE A 82 -3.81 18.75 -6.36
CA PHE A 82 -3.07 18.53 -5.13
C PHE A 82 -1.79 19.37 -5.04
N SER A 83 -1.11 19.60 -6.15
CA SER A 83 -0.02 20.55 -6.22
C SER A 83 -0.49 21.95 -5.80
N LEU A 84 -1.53 22.48 -6.43
CA LEU A 84 -2.05 23.81 -6.15
C LEU A 84 -2.61 23.94 -4.73
N VAL A 85 -3.54 23.07 -4.35
CA VAL A 85 -4.18 23.10 -3.01
C VAL A 85 -3.16 22.80 -1.91
N GLY A 86 -2.26 21.82 -2.13
CA GLY A 86 -1.24 21.44 -1.20
C GLY A 86 -0.27 22.58 -0.87
N PHE A 87 0.09 23.39 -1.84
CA PHE A 87 0.94 24.57 -1.62
C PHE A 87 0.36 25.56 -0.62
N PHE A 88 -0.96 25.72 -0.59
CA PHE A 88 -1.64 26.61 0.35
C PHE A 88 -2.05 25.93 1.66
N ALA A 89 -2.40 24.66 1.61
CA ALA A 89 -2.93 23.91 2.77
C ALA A 89 -1.82 23.23 3.59
N ALA A 90 -0.81 22.65 2.94
CA ALA A 90 0.19 21.84 3.65
C ALA A 90 1.02 22.62 4.68
N PRO A 91 1.46 23.89 4.46
CA PRO A 91 2.16 24.65 5.48
C PRO A 91 1.34 24.78 6.76
N LYS A 92 0.03 25.08 6.63
CA LYS A 92 -0.89 25.22 7.78
C LYS A 92 -1.11 23.88 8.49
N LEU A 93 -1.26 22.80 7.74
CA LEU A 93 -1.41 21.45 8.30
C LEU A 93 -0.13 21.01 9.04
N ILE A 94 1.03 21.23 8.46
CA ILE A 94 2.31 20.87 9.05
C ILE A 94 2.52 21.67 10.37
N THR A 95 2.27 22.97 10.36
CA THR A 95 2.40 23.79 11.59
C THR A 95 1.37 23.45 12.65
N LEU A 96 0.19 22.93 12.29
CA LEU A 96 -0.81 22.44 13.22
C LEU A 96 -0.37 21.12 13.87
N LEU A 97 0.26 20.25 13.10
CA LEU A 97 0.72 18.93 13.57
C LEU A 97 2.05 19.01 14.33
N ILE A 98 2.94 19.91 13.91
CA ILE A 98 4.30 20.03 14.43
C ILE A 98 4.43 21.39 15.16
N LYS A 99 4.49 21.34 16.49
CA LYS A 99 4.61 22.54 17.32
C LYS A 99 5.99 23.21 17.24
N ASP A 100 7.04 22.40 16.96
CA ASP A 100 8.39 22.91 16.75
C ASP A 100 8.50 23.54 15.36
N THR A 101 8.73 24.85 15.31
CA THR A 101 8.81 25.63 14.07
C THR A 101 9.99 25.23 13.20
N THR A 102 11.11 24.84 13.78
CA THR A 102 12.30 24.38 13.04
C THR A 102 12.03 23.06 12.35
N LEU A 103 11.44 22.11 13.05
CA LEU A 103 11.05 20.81 12.54
C LEU A 103 9.94 20.94 11.48
N ALA A 104 8.97 21.83 11.70
CA ALA A 104 7.90 22.12 10.75
C ALA A 104 8.44 22.68 9.42
N ASN A 105 9.44 23.58 9.47
CA ASN A 105 10.08 24.12 8.27
C ASN A 105 10.83 23.04 7.48
N VAL A 106 11.57 22.17 8.15
CA VAL A 106 12.27 21.05 7.50
C VAL A 106 11.25 20.07 6.86
N ALA A 107 10.16 19.77 7.57
CA ALA A 107 9.07 18.94 7.04
C ALA A 107 8.40 19.58 5.82
N TRP A 108 8.20 20.90 5.84
CA TRP A 108 7.69 21.65 4.68
C TRP A 108 8.66 21.62 3.50
N ASP A 109 9.95 21.84 3.76
CA ASP A 109 10.99 21.80 2.73
C ASP A 109 11.04 20.46 2.01
N TYR A 110 10.80 19.37 2.70
CA TYR A 110 10.66 18.03 2.13
C TYR A 110 9.35 17.88 1.34
N ALA A 111 8.21 18.19 1.95
CA ALA A 111 6.90 17.96 1.38
C ALA A 111 6.63 18.80 0.11
N ARG A 112 7.11 20.06 0.07
CA ARG A 112 6.89 20.94 -1.09
C ARG A 112 7.49 20.41 -2.38
N ILE A 113 8.59 19.64 -2.32
CA ILE A 113 9.18 19.04 -3.53
C ILE A 113 8.22 18.00 -4.12
N PHE A 114 7.61 17.15 -3.30
CA PHE A 114 6.58 16.21 -3.77
C PHE A 114 5.41 16.97 -4.40
N LEU A 115 4.96 18.08 -3.82
CA LEU A 115 3.87 18.87 -4.38
C LEU A 115 4.22 19.45 -5.75
N TYR A 116 5.45 19.91 -6.00
CA TYR A 116 5.89 20.34 -7.33
C TYR A 116 5.83 19.23 -8.36
N PHE A 117 6.21 18.03 -7.97
CA PHE A 117 6.27 16.86 -8.85
C PHE A 117 4.97 16.04 -8.87
N MET A 118 3.95 16.38 -8.06
CA MET A 118 2.74 15.58 -7.92
C MET A 118 2.06 15.22 -9.24
N PRO A 119 1.90 16.15 -10.22
CA PRO A 119 1.33 15.80 -11.52
C PRO A 119 2.16 14.80 -12.31
N ALA A 120 3.48 14.78 -12.11
CA ALA A 120 4.40 13.91 -12.83
C ALA A 120 4.55 12.54 -12.18
N ILE A 121 4.43 12.43 -10.85
CA ILE A 121 4.63 11.20 -10.10
C ILE A 121 3.35 10.38 -9.92
N MET A 122 2.17 11.03 -9.74
CA MET A 122 0.90 10.31 -9.55
C MET A 122 0.56 9.31 -10.66
N PRO A 123 0.82 9.58 -11.94
CA PRO A 123 0.57 8.62 -13.00
C PRO A 123 1.31 7.28 -12.85
N LEU A 124 2.40 7.21 -12.05
CA LEU A 124 3.18 5.98 -11.85
C LEU A 124 2.30 4.83 -11.35
N PHE A 125 1.44 5.10 -10.37
CA PHE A 125 0.53 4.10 -9.79
C PHE A 125 -0.40 3.49 -10.85
N ALA A 126 -0.92 4.32 -11.75
CA ALA A 126 -1.82 3.88 -12.81
C ALA A 126 -1.10 3.15 -13.94
N VAL A 127 0.04 3.69 -14.40
CA VAL A 127 0.75 3.12 -15.56
C VAL A 127 1.33 1.75 -15.22
N ASP A 128 1.77 1.52 -13.97
CA ASP A 128 2.19 0.21 -13.48
C ASP A 128 1.07 -0.82 -13.65
N ASN A 129 -0.15 -0.50 -13.21
CA ASN A 129 -1.32 -1.34 -13.38
C ASN A 129 -1.70 -1.54 -14.87
N TYR A 130 -1.63 -0.49 -15.68
CA TYR A 130 -1.95 -0.56 -17.11
C TYR A 130 -0.97 -1.45 -17.90
N LEU A 131 0.31 -1.44 -17.54
CA LEU A 131 1.30 -2.36 -18.11
C LEU A 131 0.96 -3.82 -17.80
N ARG A 132 0.56 -4.12 -16.56
CA ARG A 132 0.17 -5.46 -16.13
C ARG A 132 -1.08 -5.95 -16.89
N ILE A 133 -2.10 -5.10 -17.07
CA ILE A 133 -3.30 -5.42 -17.88
C ILE A 133 -2.93 -5.75 -19.31
N CYS A 134 -1.95 -5.05 -19.89
CA CYS A 134 -1.46 -5.31 -21.24
C CYS A 134 -0.53 -6.55 -21.33
N GLY A 135 -0.41 -7.36 -20.30
CA GLY A 135 0.45 -8.53 -20.27
C GLY A 135 1.96 -8.22 -20.19
N LYS A 136 2.31 -6.99 -19.79
CA LYS A 136 3.70 -6.54 -19.66
C LYS A 136 4.18 -6.48 -18.20
N ALA A 137 3.79 -7.46 -17.39
CA ALA A 137 4.17 -7.54 -15.97
C ALA A 137 5.69 -7.52 -15.76
N ASN A 138 6.47 -8.21 -16.61
CA ASN A 138 7.94 -8.18 -16.54
C ASN A 138 8.50 -6.78 -16.81
N PHE A 139 7.91 -6.04 -17.74
CA PHE A 139 8.33 -4.67 -18.02
C PHE A 139 7.99 -3.73 -16.85
N SER A 140 6.80 -3.87 -16.25
CA SER A 140 6.41 -3.19 -15.01
C SER A 140 7.40 -3.49 -13.88
N MET A 141 7.79 -4.75 -13.69
CA MET A 141 8.78 -5.14 -12.69
C MET A 141 10.14 -4.44 -12.91
N TRP A 142 10.69 -4.50 -14.15
CA TRP A 142 11.97 -3.86 -14.45
C TRP A 142 11.90 -2.33 -14.32
N MET A 143 10.79 -1.71 -14.68
CA MET A 143 10.55 -0.29 -14.47
C MET A 143 10.62 0.06 -12.97
N ASN A 144 9.92 -0.69 -12.10
CA ASN A 144 9.96 -0.47 -10.66
C ASN A 144 11.37 -0.68 -10.06
N ILE A 145 12.11 -1.68 -10.54
CA ILE A 145 13.52 -1.89 -10.15
C ILE A 145 14.36 -0.69 -10.59
N SER A 146 14.19 -0.19 -11.82
CA SER A 146 14.92 0.96 -12.32
C SER A 146 14.64 2.23 -11.51
N VAL A 147 13.40 2.46 -11.12
CA VAL A 147 13.02 3.57 -10.22
C VAL A 147 13.75 3.47 -8.89
N ALA A 148 13.75 2.29 -8.27
CA ALA A 148 14.40 2.08 -7.00
C ALA A 148 15.93 2.25 -7.06
N VAL A 149 16.57 1.66 -8.07
CA VAL A 149 18.02 1.80 -8.27
C VAL A 149 18.41 3.25 -8.54
N LEU A 150 17.63 3.95 -9.39
CA LEU A 150 17.89 5.35 -9.68
C LEU A 150 17.71 6.24 -8.44
N ASN A 151 16.68 5.98 -7.63
CA ASN A 151 16.49 6.69 -6.37
C ASN A 151 17.71 6.52 -5.45
N ILE A 152 18.18 5.29 -5.23
CA ILE A 152 19.35 5.02 -4.39
C ILE A 152 20.61 5.72 -4.94
N ILE A 153 20.81 5.73 -6.26
CA ILE A 153 21.95 6.42 -6.89
C ILE A 153 21.84 7.94 -6.67
N LEU A 154 20.66 8.51 -6.83
CA LEU A 154 20.44 9.95 -6.63
C LEU A 154 20.57 10.35 -5.17
N ASP A 155 20.08 9.54 -4.23
CA ASP A 155 20.26 9.76 -2.79
C ASP A 155 21.74 9.74 -2.41
N TRP A 156 22.48 8.74 -2.89
CA TRP A 156 23.92 8.70 -2.69
C TRP A 156 24.60 9.93 -3.28
N PHE A 157 24.26 10.33 -4.50
CA PHE A 157 24.87 11.46 -5.18
C PHE A 157 24.55 12.80 -4.47
N PHE A 158 23.27 13.03 -4.12
CA PHE A 158 22.87 14.28 -3.51
C PHE A 158 23.25 14.37 -2.03
N LEU A 159 23.01 13.32 -1.25
CA LEU A 159 23.15 13.37 0.22
C LEU A 159 24.55 12.95 0.68
N ALA A 160 25.13 11.89 0.08
CA ALA A 160 26.42 11.39 0.52
C ALA A 160 27.59 12.14 -0.15
N TYR A 161 27.52 12.36 -1.47
CA TYR A 161 28.61 12.97 -2.24
C TYR A 161 28.55 14.50 -2.20
N LEU A 162 27.40 15.10 -2.57
CA LEU A 162 27.25 16.57 -2.60
C LEU A 162 26.88 17.16 -1.23
N ARG A 163 26.44 16.35 -0.26
CA ARG A 163 26.03 16.76 1.10
C ARG A 163 24.98 17.84 1.10
N LEU A 164 23.98 17.71 0.23
CA LEU A 164 22.88 18.65 0.11
C LEU A 164 21.82 18.41 1.19
N ASP A 165 20.87 19.33 1.30
CA ASP A 165 19.82 19.32 2.33
C ASP A 165 18.68 18.31 2.01
N ILE A 166 17.70 18.22 2.93
CA ILE A 166 16.57 17.29 2.87
C ILE A 166 15.70 17.42 1.61
N ARG A 167 15.67 18.60 0.97
CA ARG A 167 14.95 18.83 -0.28
C ARG A 167 15.43 17.91 -1.39
N PHE A 168 16.71 17.57 -1.37
CA PHE A 168 17.32 16.73 -2.39
C PHE A 168 17.01 15.24 -2.21
N ALA A 169 16.67 14.76 -1.01
CA ALA A 169 16.08 13.43 -0.81
C ALA A 169 14.70 13.35 -1.49
N ALA A 170 13.83 14.32 -1.22
CA ALA A 170 12.53 14.42 -1.89
C ALA A 170 12.66 14.56 -3.41
N LEU A 171 13.67 15.29 -3.89
CA LEU A 171 13.96 15.46 -5.32
C LEU A 171 14.42 14.15 -5.95
N ALA A 172 15.30 13.39 -5.30
CA ALA A 172 15.76 12.08 -5.76
C ALA A 172 14.58 11.13 -6.00
N THR A 173 13.69 11.03 -5.02
CA THR A 173 12.47 10.21 -5.11
C THR A 173 11.56 10.71 -6.22
N SER A 174 11.28 12.02 -6.29
CA SER A 174 10.37 12.61 -7.28
C SER A 174 10.89 12.46 -8.72
N VAL A 175 12.19 12.67 -8.95
CA VAL A 175 12.83 12.48 -10.26
C VAL A 175 12.80 11.01 -10.66
N SER A 176 13.13 10.09 -9.76
CA SER A 176 13.12 8.65 -10.04
C SER A 176 11.73 8.16 -10.42
N MET A 177 10.69 8.58 -9.68
CA MET A 177 9.30 8.24 -9.99
C MET A 177 8.84 8.85 -11.32
N THR A 178 9.20 10.11 -11.60
CA THR A 178 8.88 10.78 -12.87
C THR A 178 9.51 10.05 -14.07
N LEU A 179 10.79 9.67 -13.96
CA LEU A 179 11.47 8.88 -15.00
C LEU A 179 10.82 7.50 -15.14
N GLY A 180 10.37 6.89 -14.05
CA GLY A 180 9.56 5.67 -14.08
C GLY A 180 8.30 5.82 -14.93
N VAL A 181 7.56 6.93 -14.75
CA VAL A 181 6.39 7.24 -15.60
C VAL A 181 6.77 7.35 -17.07
N LEU A 182 7.85 8.08 -17.40
CA LEU A 182 8.31 8.25 -18.79
C LEU A 182 8.72 6.90 -19.41
N ILE A 183 9.44 6.06 -18.68
CA ILE A 183 9.82 4.72 -19.11
C ILE A 183 8.56 3.88 -19.36
N ALA A 184 7.62 3.87 -18.42
CA ALA A 184 6.38 3.10 -18.50
C ALA A 184 5.46 3.55 -19.65
N MET A 185 5.47 4.84 -19.97
CA MET A 185 4.69 5.40 -21.07
C MET A 185 5.27 5.10 -22.45
N THR A 186 6.56 4.78 -22.55
CA THR A 186 7.25 4.54 -23.83
C THR A 186 6.55 3.50 -24.71
N PRO A 187 6.20 2.27 -24.22
CA PRO A 187 5.52 1.27 -25.05
C PRO A 187 4.09 1.69 -25.45
N ILE A 188 3.43 2.57 -24.70
CA ILE A 188 2.11 3.11 -25.00
C ILE A 188 2.24 4.12 -26.17
N PHE A 189 3.18 5.07 -26.09
CA PHE A 189 3.46 6.03 -27.15
C PHE A 189 3.93 5.37 -28.45
N LEU A 190 4.76 4.33 -28.33
CA LEU A 190 5.21 3.54 -29.48
C LEU A 190 4.12 2.61 -30.05
N ARG A 191 2.90 2.66 -29.51
CA ARG A 191 1.76 1.82 -29.93
C ARG A 191 2.01 0.31 -29.89
N LYS A 192 2.92 -0.13 -29.01
CA LYS A 192 3.27 -1.55 -28.81
C LYS A 192 2.33 -2.27 -27.87
N LEU A 193 1.36 -1.56 -27.28
CA LEU A 193 0.36 -2.09 -26.35
C LEU A 193 -1.05 -2.02 -26.94
N THR A 194 -1.96 -2.75 -26.31
CA THR A 194 -3.40 -2.71 -26.63
C THR A 194 -4.01 -1.37 -26.25
N LEU A 195 -3.52 -0.77 -25.16
CA LEU A 195 -3.93 0.57 -24.71
C LEU A 195 -3.24 1.67 -25.53
N ARG A 196 -4.06 2.63 -25.98
CA ARG A 196 -3.63 3.76 -26.81
C ARG A 196 -4.37 5.02 -26.37
N PHE A 197 -3.73 6.16 -26.47
CA PHE A 197 -4.41 7.42 -26.28
C PHE A 197 -5.42 7.66 -27.38
N THR A 198 -6.64 7.95 -26.99
CA THR A 198 -7.79 8.30 -27.85
C THR A 198 -8.52 9.47 -27.23
N ARG A 199 -9.57 9.97 -27.88
CA ARG A 199 -10.42 11.01 -27.28
C ARG A 199 -10.99 10.47 -25.95
N PRO A 200 -10.76 11.21 -24.84
CA PRO A 200 -11.26 10.80 -23.53
C PRO A 200 -12.79 10.63 -23.57
N ARG A 201 -13.27 9.49 -23.12
CA ARG A 201 -14.71 9.21 -22.97
C ARG A 201 -14.96 8.78 -21.54
N ILE A 202 -15.56 9.65 -20.78
CA ILE A 202 -15.92 9.37 -19.40
C ILE A 202 -17.31 9.93 -19.12
N SER A 203 -18.13 9.15 -18.44
CA SER A 203 -19.39 9.61 -17.87
C SER A 203 -19.23 9.83 -16.37
N LEU A 204 -20.09 10.65 -15.78
CA LEU A 204 -20.11 10.84 -14.32
C LEU A 204 -20.28 9.50 -13.58
N SER A 205 -21.15 8.63 -14.09
CA SER A 205 -21.36 7.29 -13.55
C SER A 205 -20.07 6.45 -13.58
N THR A 206 -19.32 6.50 -14.69
CA THR A 206 -18.04 5.78 -14.79
C THR A 206 -17.00 6.33 -13.84
N THR A 207 -16.92 7.67 -13.70
CA THR A 207 -16.04 8.33 -12.74
C THR A 207 -16.35 7.90 -11.32
N LEU A 208 -17.61 8.00 -10.90
CA LEU A 208 -18.04 7.56 -9.58
C LEU A 208 -17.75 6.06 -9.35
N GLY A 209 -17.93 5.24 -10.39
CA GLY A 209 -17.59 3.83 -10.34
C GLY A 209 -16.08 3.56 -10.17
N ILE A 210 -15.19 4.39 -10.74
CA ILE A 210 -13.75 4.31 -10.52
C ILE A 210 -13.41 4.61 -9.06
N PHE A 211 -13.89 5.75 -8.53
CA PHE A 211 -13.67 6.10 -7.14
C PHE A 211 -14.26 5.06 -6.18
N HIS A 212 -15.46 4.55 -6.47
CA HIS A 212 -16.08 3.54 -5.65
C HIS A 212 -15.30 2.23 -5.61
N ASN A 213 -14.80 1.74 -6.77
CA ASN A 213 -14.04 0.50 -6.79
C ASN A 213 -12.64 0.65 -6.18
N GLY A 214 -11.97 1.78 -6.40
CA GLY A 214 -10.67 2.05 -5.79
C GLY A 214 -10.72 2.47 -4.32
N SER A 215 -11.90 2.72 -3.77
CA SER A 215 -12.04 3.18 -2.38
C SER A 215 -11.50 2.19 -1.35
N SER A 216 -11.53 0.89 -1.65
CA SER A 216 -10.93 -0.14 -0.77
C SER A 216 -9.42 0.07 -0.59
N GLU A 217 -8.69 0.43 -1.65
CA GLU A 217 -7.25 0.71 -1.57
C GLU A 217 -6.97 2.03 -0.83
N PHE A 218 -7.75 3.06 -1.11
CA PHE A 218 -7.66 4.33 -0.39
C PHE A 218 -7.81 4.17 1.12
N PHE A 219 -8.88 3.51 1.55
CA PHE A 219 -9.11 3.28 2.98
C PHE A 219 -8.08 2.31 3.59
N ASN A 220 -7.58 1.34 2.81
CA ASN A 220 -6.52 0.45 3.26
C ASN A 220 -5.24 1.23 3.62
N ASN A 221 -4.80 2.13 2.74
CA ASN A 221 -3.61 2.95 2.94
C ASN A 221 -3.75 3.91 4.15
N ILE A 222 -4.91 4.55 4.30
CA ILE A 222 -5.16 5.49 5.42
C ILE A 222 -5.34 4.75 6.74
N SER A 223 -6.10 3.65 6.75
CA SER A 223 -6.36 2.88 7.98
C SER A 223 -5.09 2.34 8.60
N GLY A 224 -4.12 1.92 7.78
CA GLY A 224 -2.82 1.45 8.27
C GLY A 224 -2.08 2.52 9.08
N SER A 225 -1.98 3.73 8.54
CA SER A 225 -1.32 4.86 9.22
C SER A 225 -2.07 5.28 10.49
N PHE A 226 -3.40 5.34 10.42
CA PHE A 226 -4.24 5.68 11.55
C PHE A 226 -4.09 4.65 12.69
N MET A 227 -4.23 3.36 12.38
CA MET A 227 -4.14 2.29 13.36
C MET A 227 -2.75 2.20 13.98
N SER A 228 -1.68 2.40 13.19
CA SER A 228 -0.32 2.46 13.73
C SER A 228 -0.16 3.56 14.78
N THR A 229 -0.71 4.74 14.53
CA THR A 229 -0.68 5.85 15.50
C THR A 229 -1.45 5.51 16.78
N VAL A 230 -2.65 4.95 16.65
CA VAL A 230 -3.48 4.56 17.80
C VAL A 230 -2.80 3.47 18.62
N VAL A 231 -2.29 2.42 17.98
CA VAL A 231 -1.58 1.31 18.65
C VAL A 231 -0.36 1.83 19.40
N ASN A 232 0.46 2.68 18.79
CA ASN A 232 1.64 3.26 19.43
C ASN A 232 1.28 4.12 20.66
N ALA A 233 0.16 4.85 20.61
CA ALA A 233 -0.32 5.62 21.75
C ALA A 233 -0.74 4.71 22.93
N PHE A 234 -1.45 3.61 22.66
CA PHE A 234 -1.81 2.62 23.67
C PHE A 234 -0.57 1.92 24.25
N LEU A 235 0.39 1.52 23.40
CA LEU A 235 1.63 0.87 23.84
C LEU A 235 2.47 1.80 24.73
N LEU A 236 2.58 3.07 24.33
CA LEU A 236 3.33 4.04 25.12
C LEU A 236 2.70 4.26 26.51
N HIS A 237 1.37 4.28 26.56
CA HIS A 237 0.64 4.49 27.81
C HIS A 237 0.71 3.28 28.77
N LEU A 238 0.62 2.05 28.25
CA LEU A 238 0.54 0.83 29.04
C LEU A 238 1.90 0.16 29.31
N GLY A 239 2.80 0.18 28.31
CA GLY A 239 4.07 -0.55 28.37
C GLY A 239 5.31 0.32 28.14
N GLY A 240 5.13 1.63 28.03
CA GLY A 240 6.23 2.56 27.83
C GLY A 240 7.05 2.35 26.55
N GLY A 241 8.28 2.84 26.55
CA GLY A 241 9.19 2.75 25.39
C GLY A 241 9.56 1.32 25.01
N THR A 242 9.66 0.42 25.99
CA THR A 242 9.97 -1.02 25.78
C THR A 242 8.90 -1.68 24.91
N ALA A 243 7.61 -1.44 25.17
CA ALA A 243 6.51 -2.02 24.41
C ALA A 243 6.44 -1.45 22.98
N VAL A 244 6.69 -0.15 22.81
CA VAL A 244 6.76 0.51 21.51
C VAL A 244 7.92 -0.06 20.68
N ALA A 245 9.09 -0.25 21.28
CA ALA A 245 10.26 -0.84 20.63
C ALA A 245 9.99 -2.29 20.19
N ALA A 246 9.42 -3.11 21.09
CA ALA A 246 9.05 -4.50 20.80
C ALA A 246 8.04 -4.59 19.65
N TYR A 247 7.01 -3.77 19.67
CA TYR A 247 6.02 -3.70 18.58
C TYR A 247 6.63 -3.22 17.26
N GLY A 248 7.56 -2.28 17.32
CA GLY A 248 8.30 -1.82 16.14
C GLY A 248 8.99 -2.96 15.41
N ILE A 249 9.64 -3.88 16.15
CA ILE A 249 10.29 -5.07 15.57
C ILE A 249 9.25 -5.99 14.91
N VAL A 250 8.10 -6.22 15.58
CA VAL A 250 7.00 -6.99 14.99
C VAL A 250 6.53 -6.37 13.68
N MET A 251 6.37 -5.03 13.64
CA MET A 251 5.93 -4.30 12.44
C MET A 251 6.95 -4.36 11.30
N TYR A 252 8.26 -4.38 11.59
CA TYR A 252 9.26 -4.60 10.53
C TYR A 252 9.12 -5.98 9.89
N LEU A 253 8.94 -7.02 10.68
CA LEU A 253 8.71 -8.38 10.16
C LEU A 253 7.37 -8.50 9.43
N ASP A 254 6.31 -7.90 9.96
CA ASP A 254 4.99 -7.86 9.33
C ASP A 254 5.02 -7.15 7.97
N SER A 255 5.74 -6.03 7.87
CA SER A 255 5.86 -5.28 6.63
C SER A 255 6.49 -6.10 5.50
N LEU A 256 7.49 -6.92 5.78
CA LEU A 256 8.11 -7.81 4.79
C LEU A 256 7.10 -8.83 4.24
N LEU A 257 6.28 -9.42 5.11
CA LEU A 257 5.22 -10.33 4.70
C LEU A 257 4.14 -9.61 3.88
N LEU A 258 3.64 -8.48 4.39
CA LEU A 258 2.61 -7.71 3.71
C LEU A 258 3.03 -7.33 2.29
N MET A 259 4.29 -6.93 2.10
CA MET A 259 4.83 -6.63 0.76
C MET A 259 4.76 -7.83 -0.19
N ALA A 260 5.09 -9.03 0.30
CA ALA A 260 4.98 -10.25 -0.49
C ALA A 260 3.52 -10.56 -0.85
N LEU A 261 2.61 -10.44 0.11
CA LEU A 261 1.18 -10.65 -0.11
C LEU A 261 0.60 -9.63 -1.11
N TYR A 262 0.86 -8.33 -0.93
CA TYR A 262 0.42 -7.29 -1.86
C TYR A 262 0.96 -7.51 -3.27
N GLY A 263 2.21 -7.94 -3.42
CA GLY A 263 2.78 -8.27 -4.73
C GLY A 263 2.01 -9.37 -5.47
N ILE A 264 1.52 -10.39 -4.75
CA ILE A 264 0.68 -11.45 -5.30
C ILE A 264 -0.71 -10.93 -5.64
N LEU A 265 -1.32 -10.15 -4.75
CA LEU A 265 -2.68 -9.64 -4.90
C LEU A 265 -2.79 -8.65 -6.06
N ASP A 266 -1.82 -7.76 -6.20
CA ASP A 266 -1.75 -6.83 -7.34
C ASP A 266 -1.55 -7.56 -8.67
N SER A 267 -0.84 -8.69 -8.64
CA SER A 267 -0.68 -9.54 -9.81
C SER A 267 -1.93 -10.36 -10.15
N LEU A 268 -2.80 -10.60 -9.16
CA LEU A 268 -4.08 -11.30 -9.31
C LEU A 268 -5.14 -10.44 -10.02
N GLN A 269 -5.22 -9.16 -9.69
CA GLN A 269 -6.31 -8.29 -10.14
C GLN A 269 -6.44 -8.21 -11.68
N PRO A 270 -5.38 -7.90 -12.47
CA PRO A 270 -5.51 -7.77 -13.92
C PRO A 270 -6.02 -9.03 -14.64
N PRO A 271 -5.45 -10.24 -14.42
CA PRO A 271 -5.93 -11.42 -15.11
C PRO A 271 -7.34 -11.84 -14.66
N VAL A 272 -7.70 -11.62 -13.41
CA VAL A 272 -9.07 -11.89 -12.92
C VAL A 272 -10.06 -10.97 -13.62
N SER A 273 -9.83 -9.65 -13.59
CA SER A 273 -10.72 -8.67 -14.21
C SER A 273 -10.88 -8.92 -15.72
N TYR A 274 -9.77 -9.22 -16.42
CA TYR A 274 -9.81 -9.56 -17.83
C TYR A 274 -10.67 -10.81 -18.12
N ASN A 275 -10.46 -11.90 -17.37
CA ASN A 275 -11.18 -13.16 -17.58
C ASN A 275 -12.67 -13.05 -17.18
N ILE A 276 -13.00 -12.27 -16.14
CA ILE A 276 -14.40 -11.94 -15.81
C ILE A 276 -15.05 -11.18 -16.97
N GLY A 277 -14.36 -10.17 -17.53
CA GLY A 277 -14.84 -9.43 -18.69
C GLY A 277 -15.06 -10.31 -19.92
N ALA A 278 -14.19 -11.31 -20.12
CA ALA A 278 -14.29 -12.28 -21.22
C ALA A 278 -15.31 -13.41 -20.98
N GLY A 279 -16.02 -13.42 -19.84
CA GLY A 279 -16.94 -14.52 -19.47
C GLY A 279 -16.24 -15.81 -19.06
N ASN A 280 -14.91 -15.79 -18.86
CA ASN A 280 -14.13 -16.97 -18.50
C ASN A 280 -13.97 -17.11 -16.98
N HIS A 281 -15.08 -17.39 -16.32
CA HIS A 281 -15.15 -17.49 -14.86
C HIS A 281 -14.28 -18.63 -14.29
N GLN A 282 -14.09 -19.71 -15.06
CA GLN A 282 -13.25 -20.82 -14.65
C GLN A 282 -11.79 -20.38 -14.47
N LYS A 283 -11.21 -19.67 -15.45
CA LYS A 283 -9.84 -19.15 -15.34
C LYS A 283 -9.70 -18.13 -14.22
N ALA A 284 -10.69 -17.27 -14.00
CA ALA A 284 -10.70 -16.35 -12.89
C ALA A 284 -10.64 -17.09 -11.54
N ARG A 285 -11.39 -18.20 -11.40
CA ARG A 285 -11.34 -19.06 -10.19
C ARG A 285 -10.01 -19.80 -10.04
N GLU A 286 -9.37 -20.20 -11.15
CA GLU A 286 -8.03 -20.83 -11.11
C GLU A 286 -6.98 -19.84 -10.56
N PHE A 287 -6.98 -18.59 -11.02
CA PHE A 287 -6.12 -17.53 -10.47
C PHE A 287 -6.39 -17.29 -8.97
N PHE A 288 -7.66 -17.26 -8.58
CA PHE A 288 -8.03 -17.13 -7.17
C PHE A 288 -7.49 -18.30 -6.34
N ARG A 289 -7.70 -19.54 -6.77
CA ARG A 289 -7.20 -20.75 -6.07
C ARG A 289 -5.67 -20.76 -5.96
N LEU A 290 -4.98 -20.37 -7.03
CA LEU A 290 -3.52 -20.29 -7.03
C LEU A 290 -3.05 -19.23 -6.02
N SER A 291 -3.65 -18.05 -6.03
CA SER A 291 -3.32 -16.99 -5.07
C SER A 291 -3.59 -17.42 -3.64
N CYS A 292 -4.72 -18.11 -3.36
CA CYS A 292 -4.99 -18.68 -2.04
C CYS A 292 -3.88 -19.65 -1.59
N LYS A 293 -3.44 -20.55 -2.47
CA LYS A 293 -2.38 -21.52 -2.13
C LYS A 293 -1.05 -20.83 -1.80
N VAL A 294 -0.65 -19.88 -2.64
CA VAL A 294 0.64 -19.19 -2.48
C VAL A 294 0.62 -18.27 -1.25
N THR A 295 -0.43 -17.47 -1.07
CA THR A 295 -0.54 -16.58 0.09
C THR A 295 -0.69 -17.35 1.40
N ALA A 296 -1.44 -18.46 1.42
CA ALA A 296 -1.55 -19.35 2.57
C ALA A 296 -0.19 -19.97 2.93
N ALA A 297 0.57 -20.44 1.94
CA ALA A 297 1.89 -21.04 2.17
C ALA A 297 2.88 -20.00 2.76
N ILE A 298 2.92 -18.79 2.22
CA ILE A 298 3.77 -17.70 2.73
C ILE A 298 3.34 -17.32 4.16
N SER A 299 2.04 -17.11 4.39
CA SER A 299 1.54 -16.74 5.71
C SER A 299 1.78 -17.83 6.75
N LEU A 300 1.63 -19.11 6.38
CA LEU A 300 1.94 -20.23 7.25
C LEU A 300 3.45 -20.30 7.57
N ALA A 301 4.30 -20.09 6.57
CA ALA A 301 5.76 -20.06 6.78
C ALA A 301 6.16 -18.94 7.75
N CYS A 302 5.58 -17.74 7.62
CA CYS A 302 5.84 -16.64 8.54
C CYS A 302 5.29 -16.90 9.95
N LEU A 303 4.09 -17.48 10.06
CA LEU A 303 3.55 -17.91 11.36
C LEU A 303 4.50 -18.90 12.04
N LEU A 304 4.93 -19.93 11.32
CA LEU A 304 5.86 -20.94 11.87
C LEU A 304 7.19 -20.31 12.27
N ALA A 305 7.74 -19.40 11.45
CA ALA A 305 8.96 -18.68 11.77
C ALA A 305 8.83 -17.87 13.07
N MET A 306 7.75 -17.10 13.22
CA MET A 306 7.53 -16.27 14.42
C MET A 306 7.21 -17.10 15.68
N VAL A 307 6.61 -18.28 15.54
CA VAL A 307 6.31 -19.15 16.69
C VAL A 307 7.51 -19.99 17.08
N CYS A 308 8.24 -20.56 16.11
CA CYS A 308 9.36 -21.48 16.37
C CYS A 308 10.68 -20.76 16.66
N PHE A 309 10.90 -19.60 16.01
CA PHE A 309 12.17 -18.86 16.09
C PHE A 309 11.98 -17.38 16.52
N PRO A 310 11.13 -17.08 17.53
CA PRO A 310 10.82 -15.70 17.90
C PRO A 310 12.05 -14.98 18.50
N ARG A 311 12.91 -15.70 19.24
CA ARG A 311 14.10 -15.14 19.88
C ARG A 311 15.18 -14.79 18.86
N GLU A 312 15.40 -15.67 17.89
CA GLU A 312 16.33 -15.47 16.79
C GLU A 312 15.91 -14.29 15.92
N LEU A 313 14.63 -14.21 15.56
CA LEU A 313 14.08 -13.10 14.80
C LEU A 313 14.18 -11.76 15.53
N ALA A 314 13.90 -11.74 16.85
CA ALA A 314 14.01 -10.54 17.66
C ALA A 314 15.48 -10.08 17.81
N SER A 315 16.41 -11.03 17.97
CA SER A 315 17.83 -10.73 18.15
C SER A 315 18.49 -10.11 16.92
N LEU A 316 17.91 -10.27 15.71
CA LEU A 316 18.40 -9.60 14.51
C LEU A 316 18.31 -8.07 14.58
N PHE A 317 17.44 -7.54 15.45
CA PHE A 317 17.17 -6.11 15.58
C PHE A 317 17.71 -5.49 16.88
N LEU A 318 18.20 -6.32 17.81
CA LEU A 318 18.57 -5.88 19.15
C LEU A 318 20.07 -6.05 19.41
N GLN A 319 20.64 -5.11 20.16
CA GLN A 319 22.00 -5.22 20.70
C GLN A 319 22.00 -6.05 21.99
N GLU A 320 23.15 -6.58 22.41
CA GLU A 320 23.31 -7.55 23.51
C GLU A 320 22.76 -7.11 24.88
N ASN A 321 22.55 -5.81 25.12
CA ASN A 321 22.09 -5.27 26.42
C ASN A 321 20.59 -4.98 26.54
N SER A 322 19.74 -5.53 25.65
CA SER A 322 18.32 -5.20 25.56
C SER A 322 17.41 -6.37 26.01
N ALA A 323 17.75 -7.06 27.10
CA ALA A 323 17.05 -8.28 27.55
C ALA A 323 15.53 -8.06 27.74
N GLU A 324 15.11 -6.95 28.32
CA GLU A 324 13.68 -6.63 28.54
C GLU A 324 12.91 -6.47 27.23
N VAL A 325 13.48 -5.72 26.28
CA VAL A 325 12.88 -5.54 24.95
C VAL A 325 12.83 -6.89 24.19
N LEU A 326 13.85 -7.73 24.35
CA LEU A 326 13.91 -9.07 23.74
C LEU A 326 12.75 -9.95 24.22
N GLU A 327 12.57 -10.10 25.53
CA GLU A 327 11.51 -10.95 26.08
C GLU A 327 10.11 -10.42 25.73
N MET A 328 9.93 -9.09 25.73
CA MET A 328 8.69 -8.47 25.29
C MET A 328 8.44 -8.70 23.79
N THR A 329 9.48 -8.61 22.95
CA THR A 329 9.39 -8.88 21.51
C THR A 329 9.05 -10.35 21.24
N VAL A 330 9.66 -11.29 21.95
CA VAL A 330 9.34 -12.72 21.85
C VAL A 330 7.87 -12.97 22.17
N THR A 331 7.36 -12.36 23.24
CA THR A 331 5.94 -12.44 23.62
C THR A 331 5.05 -11.82 22.55
N ALA A 332 5.40 -10.63 22.07
CA ALA A 332 4.68 -9.93 21.04
C ALA A 332 4.60 -10.75 19.73
N LEU A 333 5.71 -11.33 19.27
CA LEU A 333 5.76 -12.18 18.08
C LEU A 333 4.84 -13.39 18.20
N ARG A 334 4.86 -14.09 19.35
CA ARG A 334 4.01 -15.26 19.57
C ARG A 334 2.53 -14.91 19.61
N LEU A 335 2.16 -13.77 20.19
CA LEU A 335 0.76 -13.34 20.28
C LEU A 335 0.25 -12.76 18.94
N TYR A 336 1.13 -12.14 18.16
CA TYR A 336 0.81 -11.60 16.84
C TYR A 336 0.71 -12.68 15.76
N ALA A 337 1.58 -13.69 15.81
CA ALA A 337 1.71 -14.73 14.79
C ALA A 337 0.39 -15.38 14.34
N PRO A 338 -0.59 -15.69 15.23
CA PRO A 338 -1.87 -16.26 14.83
C PRO A 338 -2.68 -15.40 13.86
N ALA A 339 -2.39 -14.07 13.76
CA ALA A 339 -3.02 -13.20 12.78
C ALA A 339 -2.81 -13.70 11.33
N TYR A 340 -1.68 -14.35 11.07
CA TYR A 340 -1.33 -14.86 9.73
C TYR A 340 -2.19 -16.05 9.28
N LEU A 341 -2.89 -16.74 10.19
CA LEU A 341 -3.88 -17.74 9.81
C LEU A 341 -5.07 -17.14 9.07
N PHE A 342 -5.38 -15.88 9.33
CA PHE A 342 -6.59 -15.21 8.88
C PHE A 342 -6.30 -14.13 7.83
N LEU A 343 -5.15 -13.47 7.93
CA LEU A 343 -4.81 -12.29 7.14
C LEU A 343 -4.85 -12.56 5.63
N TRP A 344 -4.18 -13.63 5.19
CA TRP A 344 -4.08 -13.98 3.77
C TRP A 344 -5.45 -14.20 3.13
N LEU A 345 -6.37 -14.88 3.83
CA LEU A 345 -7.70 -15.20 3.32
C LEU A 345 -8.54 -13.92 3.13
N ASN A 346 -8.54 -13.04 4.14
CA ASN A 346 -9.24 -11.77 4.08
C ASN A 346 -8.73 -10.89 2.93
N MET A 347 -7.41 -10.84 2.75
CA MET A 347 -6.77 -10.05 1.69
C MET A 347 -7.08 -10.61 0.29
N VAL A 348 -6.97 -11.93 0.09
CA VAL A 348 -7.24 -12.56 -1.20
C VAL A 348 -8.70 -12.41 -1.61
N ILE A 349 -9.65 -12.63 -0.68
CA ILE A 349 -11.08 -12.46 -0.96
C ILE A 349 -11.38 -11.00 -1.30
N SER A 350 -10.87 -10.03 -0.52
CA SER A 350 -11.06 -8.61 -0.77
C SER A 350 -10.51 -8.21 -2.15
N SER A 351 -9.27 -8.59 -2.48
CA SER A 351 -8.63 -8.29 -3.76
C SER A 351 -9.38 -8.92 -4.96
N PHE A 352 -9.85 -10.16 -4.80
CA PHE A 352 -10.65 -10.83 -5.84
C PHE A 352 -11.98 -10.11 -6.07
N LEU A 353 -12.66 -9.66 -5.01
CA LEU A 353 -13.90 -8.88 -5.11
C LEU A 353 -13.66 -7.54 -5.81
N THR A 354 -12.55 -6.86 -5.50
CA THR A 354 -12.12 -5.66 -6.20
C THR A 354 -11.94 -5.93 -7.69
N ALA A 355 -11.26 -7.01 -8.04
CA ALA A 355 -11.03 -7.42 -9.43
C ALA A 355 -12.34 -7.78 -10.18
N MET A 356 -13.37 -8.20 -9.47
CA MET A 356 -14.72 -8.46 -10.01
C MET A 356 -15.60 -7.20 -10.14
N ASP A 357 -15.08 -6.00 -9.87
CA ASP A 357 -15.82 -4.73 -9.77
C ASP A 357 -16.90 -4.74 -8.66
N ARG A 358 -16.71 -5.56 -7.60
CA ARG A 358 -17.59 -5.64 -6.44
C ARG A 358 -17.09 -4.75 -5.30
N ALA A 359 -17.03 -3.47 -5.56
CA ALA A 359 -16.46 -2.47 -4.67
C ALA A 359 -17.06 -2.45 -3.26
N LYS A 360 -18.38 -2.58 -3.12
CA LYS A 360 -19.06 -2.57 -1.80
C LYS A 360 -18.60 -3.73 -0.92
N ASP A 361 -18.52 -4.93 -1.49
CA ASP A 361 -18.15 -6.15 -0.77
C ASP A 361 -16.67 -6.09 -0.36
N SER A 362 -15.80 -5.66 -1.27
CA SER A 362 -14.37 -5.47 -1.01
C SER A 362 -14.14 -4.41 0.07
N LEU A 363 -14.76 -3.23 -0.06
CA LEU A 363 -14.66 -2.14 0.91
C LEU A 363 -15.14 -2.57 2.29
N THR A 364 -16.24 -3.33 2.36
CA THR A 364 -16.75 -3.86 3.64
C THR A 364 -15.72 -4.72 4.33
N ILE A 365 -15.15 -5.72 3.64
CA ILE A 365 -14.12 -6.59 4.23
C ILE A 365 -12.94 -5.75 4.70
N MET A 366 -12.49 -4.80 3.89
CA MET A 366 -11.35 -3.96 4.18
C MET A 366 -11.58 -3.08 5.42
N LEU A 367 -12.74 -2.41 5.53
CA LEU A 367 -13.06 -1.56 6.69
C LEU A 367 -13.14 -2.38 7.98
N PHE A 368 -13.76 -3.56 7.94
CA PHE A 368 -13.80 -4.43 9.12
C PHE A 368 -12.41 -4.93 9.51
N ARG A 369 -11.57 -5.31 8.51
CA ARG A 369 -10.22 -5.81 8.73
C ARG A 369 -9.26 -4.76 9.26
N ALA A 370 -9.26 -3.56 8.64
CA ALA A 370 -8.21 -2.57 8.86
C ALA A 370 -8.59 -1.48 9.88
N LEU A 371 -9.89 -1.31 10.18
CA LEU A 371 -10.34 -0.22 11.04
C LEU A 371 -11.29 -0.68 12.15
N ILE A 372 -12.43 -1.30 11.81
CA ILE A 372 -13.53 -1.53 12.77
C ILE A 372 -13.12 -2.56 13.83
N PHE A 373 -12.76 -3.77 13.43
CA PHE A 373 -12.39 -4.81 14.40
C PHE A 373 -11.09 -4.53 15.14
N PRO A 374 -10.01 -3.99 14.51
CA PRO A 374 -8.84 -3.56 15.27
C PRO A 374 -9.16 -2.48 16.32
N SER A 375 -9.98 -1.47 15.98
CA SER A 375 -10.38 -0.43 16.93
C SER A 375 -11.21 -0.98 18.09
N LEU A 376 -12.18 -1.85 17.81
CA LEU A 376 -12.98 -2.51 18.86
C LEU A 376 -12.10 -3.41 19.74
N SER A 377 -11.20 -4.17 19.14
CA SER A 377 -10.28 -5.04 19.88
C SER A 377 -9.35 -4.22 20.78
N LEU A 378 -8.79 -3.11 20.30
CA LEU A 378 -7.97 -2.19 21.09
C LEU A 378 -8.76 -1.49 22.20
N ALA A 379 -10.07 -1.27 22.04
CA ALA A 379 -10.90 -0.71 23.09
C ALA A 379 -11.20 -1.70 24.23
N ILE A 380 -11.16 -3.01 23.95
CA ILE A 380 -11.59 -4.04 24.91
C ILE A 380 -10.37 -4.78 25.53
N PHE A 381 -9.50 -5.35 24.70
CA PHE A 381 -8.49 -6.29 25.17
C PHE A 381 -7.39 -5.67 26.02
N PRO A 382 -6.90 -4.46 25.79
CA PRO A 382 -5.91 -3.82 26.65
C PRO A 382 -6.41 -3.56 28.08
N GLN A 383 -7.74 -3.41 28.27
CA GLN A 383 -8.33 -3.22 29.60
C GLN A 383 -8.32 -4.52 30.45
N ILE A 384 -8.17 -5.69 29.80
CA ILE A 384 -8.23 -7.02 30.47
C ILE A 384 -6.83 -7.64 30.50
N LEU A 385 -6.02 -7.43 29.49
CA LEU A 385 -4.76 -8.13 29.24
C LEU A 385 -3.56 -7.15 29.15
N ASP A 386 -3.73 -5.89 29.48
CA ASP A 386 -2.70 -4.86 29.38
C ASP A 386 -2.02 -4.83 27.98
N VAL A 387 -0.70 -4.74 27.93
CA VAL A 387 0.11 -4.71 26.70
C VAL A 387 -0.10 -5.97 25.82
N THR A 388 -0.32 -7.13 26.44
CA THR A 388 -0.53 -8.38 25.69
C THR A 388 -1.84 -8.36 24.91
N GLY A 389 -2.85 -7.62 25.41
CA GLY A 389 -4.12 -7.38 24.72
C GLY A 389 -3.93 -6.60 23.41
N ILE A 390 -2.89 -5.74 23.33
CA ILE A 390 -2.56 -5.03 22.09
C ILE A 390 -1.94 -5.98 21.07
N PHE A 391 -1.00 -6.83 21.51
CA PHE A 391 -0.30 -7.76 20.62
C PHE A 391 -1.20 -8.83 20.01
N ILE A 392 -2.26 -9.26 20.70
CA ILE A 392 -3.21 -10.27 20.20
C ILE A 392 -4.32 -9.65 19.32
N THR A 393 -4.50 -8.34 19.35
CA THR A 393 -5.53 -7.61 18.57
C THR A 393 -5.59 -8.01 17.09
N PRO A 394 -4.47 -8.10 16.33
CA PRO A 394 -4.50 -8.47 14.92
C PRO A 394 -5.04 -9.88 14.67
N ALA A 395 -4.74 -10.82 15.57
CA ALA A 395 -5.25 -12.19 15.46
C ALA A 395 -6.77 -12.26 15.65
N ILE A 396 -7.29 -11.58 16.67
CA ILE A 396 -8.73 -11.52 16.95
C ILE A 396 -9.47 -10.80 15.84
N SER A 397 -8.98 -9.63 15.43
CA SER A 397 -9.57 -8.84 14.35
C SER A 397 -9.59 -9.60 13.04
N GLY A 398 -8.49 -10.32 12.73
CA GLY A 398 -8.38 -11.18 11.56
C GLY A 398 -9.40 -12.31 11.57
N ALA A 399 -9.56 -13.00 12.69
CA ALA A 399 -10.53 -14.08 12.87
C ALA A 399 -11.98 -13.60 12.70
N LEU A 400 -12.33 -12.47 13.32
CA LEU A 400 -13.66 -11.86 13.16
C LEU A 400 -13.92 -11.45 11.71
N THR A 401 -12.91 -10.92 11.03
CA THR A 401 -13.02 -10.53 9.62
C THR A 401 -13.26 -11.74 8.71
N VAL A 402 -12.70 -12.92 9.02
CA VAL A 402 -12.94 -14.15 8.24
C VAL A 402 -14.44 -14.50 8.22
N ILE A 403 -15.17 -14.24 9.29
CA ILE A 403 -16.62 -14.47 9.34
C ILE A 403 -17.32 -13.59 8.30
N ILE A 404 -16.96 -12.32 8.21
CA ILE A 404 -17.51 -11.38 7.21
C ILE A 404 -17.11 -11.82 5.81
N SER A 405 -15.82 -12.08 5.58
CA SER A 405 -15.27 -12.47 4.27
C SER A 405 -15.93 -13.74 3.75
N THR A 406 -16.05 -14.78 4.59
CA THR A 406 -16.68 -16.05 4.19
C THR A 406 -18.20 -15.92 4.01
N THR A 407 -18.86 -15.07 4.76
CA THR A 407 -20.29 -14.80 4.60
C THR A 407 -20.56 -14.12 3.25
N ILE A 408 -19.78 -13.09 2.91
CA ILE A 408 -19.87 -12.43 1.61
C ILE A 408 -19.57 -13.42 0.49
N TRP A 409 -18.52 -14.23 0.63
CA TRP A 409 -18.13 -15.25 -0.35
C TRP A 409 -19.25 -16.28 -0.61
N ARG A 410 -19.87 -16.80 0.46
CA ARG A 410 -20.98 -17.76 0.34
C ARG A 410 -22.21 -17.16 -0.32
N ARG A 411 -22.51 -15.87 -0.07
CA ARG A 411 -23.62 -15.17 -0.76
C ARG A 411 -23.39 -15.10 -2.27
N LEU A 412 -22.14 -14.86 -2.68
CA LEU A 412 -21.76 -14.83 -4.09
C LEU A 412 -21.95 -16.17 -4.78
N GLY A 413 -21.54 -17.27 -4.14
CA GLY A 413 -21.73 -18.61 -4.68
C GLY A 413 -23.20 -18.99 -4.87
N LYS A 414 -24.11 -18.41 -4.05
CA LYS A 414 -25.56 -18.61 -4.23
C LYS A 414 -26.17 -17.75 -5.34
N GLN A 415 -25.58 -16.63 -5.69
CA GLN A 415 -26.07 -15.73 -6.74
C GLN A 415 -25.64 -16.17 -8.15
N GLN A 416 -24.66 -17.07 -8.27
CA GLN A 416 -24.20 -17.67 -9.54
C GLN A 416 -24.35 -19.20 -9.52
N PRO A 417 -25.58 -19.75 -9.42
CA PRO A 417 -25.77 -21.21 -9.27
C PRO A 417 -25.60 -22.01 -10.55
N GLN A 418 -25.41 -21.39 -11.71
CA GLN A 418 -25.49 -22.09 -13.02
C GLN A 418 -24.20 -22.16 -13.84
N GLU A 419 -23.04 -21.73 -13.28
CA GLU A 419 -21.75 -21.79 -14.01
C GLU A 419 -20.65 -22.44 -13.12
N ALA A 420 -21.04 -23.43 -12.30
CA ALA A 420 -20.12 -24.23 -11.51
C ALA A 420 -19.56 -25.40 -12.32
#